data_6e46528a9a09e2e1e36c397013fcbf0f
#
_entry.id   6e46528a9a09e2e1e36c397013fcbf0f
#
_cell.length_a   1.000
_cell.length_b   1.000
_cell.length_c   1.000
_cell.angle_alpha   90.00
_cell.angle_beta   90.00
_cell.angle_gamma   90.00
#
_symmetry.space_group_name_H-M   'P 1'
#
loop_
_entity.id
_entity.type
_entity.pdbx_description
1 polymer ?
#
loop_
_entity_poly.entity_id
_entity_poly.type
_entity_poly.pdbx_seq_one_letter_code
_entity_poly.pdbx_strand_id
1 'polypeptide(L)'
;IDGEPFAGGASKNYAFVLGAGQMLPEFEAGVVGMKAGESKDVTVNFPEDYHGKDVAGKSAVFTITLNNVSEATLPEVDADFAKALGIEDGDVAKMREEVKKNVGREVERRIGEQTKESVMNALLKAADLQVPVALVNEEAARLANEMKQNFVNQGMADAANLDLPLDMFKEQAERRVALGLILAKLVEENKLEPTEDQIKAVVANFAESYEDPQEVIDWYYAEPSRLQGP
;
A
#
# COMPACT_ATOMS: atom_id res chain seq x y z
N ILE A 1 -14.68 -28.45 13.42
CA ILE A 1 -15.73 -28.61 12.40
C ILE A 1 -16.25 -30.03 12.53
N ASP A 2 -17.57 -30.21 12.68
CA ASP A 2 -18.24 -31.52 12.86
C ASP A 2 -17.64 -32.38 14.00
N GLY A 3 -17.09 -31.73 15.04
CA GLY A 3 -16.49 -32.37 16.20
C GLY A 3 -15.02 -32.78 16.03
N GLU A 4 -14.42 -32.48 14.87
CA GLU A 4 -13.00 -32.77 14.61
C GLU A 4 -12.15 -31.50 14.49
N PRO A 5 -10.90 -31.51 15.01
CA PRO A 5 -9.97 -30.42 14.83
C PRO A 5 -9.57 -30.26 13.35
N PHE A 6 -9.40 -29.01 12.90
CA PHE A 6 -8.92 -28.72 11.55
C PHE A 6 -7.58 -27.99 11.58
N ALA A 7 -6.84 -28.06 10.48
CA ALA A 7 -5.54 -27.41 10.34
C ALA A 7 -5.67 -25.88 10.44
N GLY A 8 -4.87 -25.28 11.33
CA GLY A 8 -4.95 -23.84 11.61
C GLY A 8 -6.04 -23.41 12.58
N GLY A 9 -6.86 -24.35 13.10
CA GLY A 9 -7.95 -24.08 14.04
C GLY A 9 -7.50 -23.94 15.50
N ALA A 10 -6.21 -24.12 15.81
CA ALA A 10 -5.70 -24.03 17.18
C ALA A 10 -4.51 -23.07 17.27
N SER A 11 -4.54 -22.17 18.22
CA SER A 11 -3.44 -21.27 18.55
C SER A 11 -3.32 -21.09 20.06
N LYS A 12 -2.13 -20.84 20.56
CA LYS A 12 -1.88 -20.54 21.99
C LYS A 12 -1.37 -19.12 22.10
N ASN A 13 -1.88 -18.40 23.12
CA ASN A 13 -1.46 -17.03 23.43
C ASN A 13 -1.59 -16.05 22.24
N TYR A 14 -2.65 -16.20 21.48
CA TYR A 14 -2.94 -15.31 20.38
C TYR A 14 -3.49 -13.97 20.90
N ALA A 15 -2.78 -12.89 20.62
CA ALA A 15 -3.19 -11.54 21.00
C ALA A 15 -3.92 -10.86 19.83
N PHE A 16 -5.08 -10.27 20.09
CA PHE A 16 -5.83 -9.49 19.11
C PHE A 16 -6.56 -8.32 19.80
N VAL A 17 -6.92 -7.32 19.01
CA VAL A 17 -7.62 -6.13 19.48
C VAL A 17 -9.10 -6.28 19.11
N LEU A 18 -9.97 -6.24 20.13
CA LEU A 18 -11.42 -6.25 19.92
C LEU A 18 -11.88 -5.01 19.15
N GLY A 19 -12.70 -5.22 18.12
CA GLY A 19 -13.24 -4.15 17.28
C GLY A 19 -12.28 -3.67 16.18
N ALA A 20 -11.10 -4.27 16.04
CA ALA A 20 -10.17 -3.95 14.94
C ALA A 20 -10.52 -4.66 13.62
N GLY A 21 -11.53 -5.52 13.61
CA GLY A 21 -11.96 -6.28 12.42
C GLY A 21 -10.94 -7.33 11.95
N GLN A 22 -10.04 -7.75 12.84
CA GLN A 22 -9.04 -8.78 12.54
C GLN A 22 -9.59 -10.18 12.64
N MET A 23 -10.67 -10.36 13.37
CA MET A 23 -11.35 -11.62 13.61
C MET A 23 -12.76 -11.60 13.05
N LEU A 24 -13.34 -12.79 12.82
CA LEU A 24 -14.73 -12.90 12.42
C LEU A 24 -15.65 -12.31 13.51
N PRO A 25 -16.74 -11.62 13.12
CA PRO A 25 -17.62 -10.91 14.07
C PRO A 25 -18.17 -11.79 15.19
N GLU A 26 -18.50 -13.04 14.88
CA GLU A 26 -19.01 -13.99 15.87
C GLU A 26 -17.94 -14.36 16.91
N PHE A 27 -16.67 -14.45 16.47
CA PHE A 27 -15.56 -14.69 17.38
C PHE A 27 -15.35 -13.53 18.35
N GLU A 28 -15.32 -12.29 17.83
CA GLU A 28 -15.21 -11.09 18.67
C GLU A 28 -16.39 -10.96 19.63
N ALA A 29 -17.62 -11.15 19.15
CA ALA A 29 -18.82 -11.12 19.98
C ALA A 29 -18.81 -12.19 21.07
N GLY A 30 -18.26 -13.36 20.78
CA GLY A 30 -18.11 -14.46 21.74
C GLY A 30 -17.21 -14.14 22.91
N VAL A 31 -16.16 -13.36 22.69
CA VAL A 31 -15.16 -12.97 23.70
C VAL A 31 -15.62 -11.77 24.53
N VAL A 32 -16.49 -10.93 23.99
CA VAL A 32 -17.03 -9.77 24.74
C VAL A 32 -17.69 -10.21 26.06
N GLY A 33 -17.26 -9.58 27.14
CA GLY A 33 -17.76 -9.86 28.47
C GLY A 33 -17.10 -11.02 29.22
N MET A 34 -16.17 -11.75 28.58
CA MET A 34 -15.38 -12.79 29.25
C MET A 34 -14.34 -12.16 30.19
N LYS A 35 -14.00 -12.88 31.25
CA LYS A 35 -12.96 -12.52 32.20
C LYS A 35 -11.71 -13.36 31.99
N ALA A 36 -10.58 -12.84 32.41
CA ALA A 36 -9.32 -13.61 32.38
C ALA A 36 -9.47 -14.93 33.15
N GLY A 37 -9.04 -16.05 32.54
CA GLY A 37 -9.19 -17.41 33.05
C GLY A 37 -10.50 -18.11 32.65
N GLU A 38 -11.45 -17.43 32.03
CA GLU A 38 -12.67 -18.05 31.51
C GLU A 38 -12.45 -18.77 30.20
N SER A 39 -13.20 -19.88 30.03
CA SER A 39 -13.28 -20.61 28.77
C SER A 39 -14.74 -20.66 28.30
N LYS A 40 -14.94 -20.47 27.00
CA LYS A 40 -16.26 -20.45 26.38
C LYS A 40 -16.20 -21.05 24.98
N ASP A 41 -17.22 -21.82 24.63
CA ASP A 41 -17.40 -22.30 23.26
C ASP A 41 -18.16 -21.26 22.44
N VAL A 42 -17.57 -20.89 21.31
CA VAL A 42 -18.11 -19.89 20.38
C VAL A 42 -18.24 -20.53 19.00
N THR A 43 -19.46 -20.51 18.47
CA THR A 43 -19.70 -20.94 17.09
C THR A 43 -19.41 -19.80 16.14
N VAL A 44 -18.55 -20.05 15.17
CA VAL A 44 -18.12 -19.09 14.15
C VAL A 44 -18.47 -19.65 12.77
N ASN A 45 -19.09 -18.85 11.93
CA ASN A 45 -19.43 -19.21 10.56
C ASN A 45 -18.45 -18.56 9.61
N PHE A 46 -17.72 -19.38 8.87
CA PHE A 46 -16.83 -18.88 7.83
C PHE A 46 -17.62 -18.49 6.59
N PRO A 47 -17.46 -17.28 6.04
CA PRO A 47 -18.11 -16.88 4.79
C PRO A 47 -17.64 -17.75 3.62
N GLU A 48 -18.46 -17.81 2.56
CA GLU A 48 -18.15 -18.62 1.36
C GLU A 48 -16.88 -18.14 0.63
N ASP A 49 -16.58 -16.86 0.71
CA ASP A 49 -15.40 -16.22 0.12
C ASP A 49 -14.19 -16.17 1.06
N TYR A 50 -14.23 -16.93 2.16
CA TYR A 50 -13.11 -16.95 3.11
C TYR A 50 -11.84 -17.50 2.42
N HIS A 51 -10.69 -16.86 2.70
CA HIS A 51 -9.41 -17.19 2.08
C HIS A 51 -8.96 -18.64 2.34
N GLY A 52 -9.35 -19.26 3.44
CA GLY A 52 -9.11 -20.67 3.76
C GLY A 52 -10.13 -21.56 3.09
N LYS A 53 -9.84 -22.09 1.91
CA LYS A 53 -10.76 -22.90 1.08
C LYS A 53 -11.33 -24.14 1.80
N ASP A 54 -10.56 -24.69 2.75
CA ASP A 54 -10.96 -25.92 3.48
C ASP A 54 -12.05 -25.64 4.53
N VAL A 55 -12.19 -24.39 4.95
CA VAL A 55 -13.16 -23.97 5.99
C VAL A 55 -14.23 -23.00 5.46
N ALA A 56 -14.09 -22.49 4.24
CA ALA A 56 -15.04 -21.58 3.62
C ALA A 56 -16.46 -22.20 3.60
N GLY A 57 -17.47 -21.42 3.98
CA GLY A 57 -18.89 -21.83 4.05
C GLY A 57 -19.20 -22.81 5.19
N LYS A 58 -18.25 -23.16 6.07
CA LYS A 58 -18.45 -24.09 7.18
C LYS A 58 -18.61 -23.38 8.51
N SER A 59 -19.24 -24.05 9.47
CA SER A 59 -19.32 -23.62 10.86
C SER A 59 -18.31 -24.37 11.72
N ALA A 60 -17.62 -23.66 12.59
CA ALA A 60 -16.68 -24.25 13.55
C ALA A 60 -17.03 -23.79 14.98
N VAL A 61 -16.82 -24.69 15.93
CA VAL A 61 -16.91 -24.34 17.35
C VAL A 61 -15.51 -24.13 17.90
N PHE A 62 -15.23 -22.94 18.38
CA PHE A 62 -13.96 -22.59 19.02
C PHE A 62 -14.13 -22.58 20.55
N THR A 63 -13.35 -23.40 21.23
CA THR A 63 -13.19 -23.29 22.67
C THR A 63 -12.14 -22.25 22.97
N ILE A 64 -12.60 -21.06 23.36
CA ILE A 64 -11.72 -19.91 23.62
C ILE A 64 -11.44 -19.82 25.12
N THR A 65 -10.15 -19.85 25.49
CA THR A 65 -9.71 -19.59 26.86
C THR A 65 -9.05 -18.21 26.90
N LEU A 66 -9.63 -17.28 27.66
CA LEU A 66 -9.12 -15.92 27.77
C LEU A 66 -8.04 -15.84 28.87
N ASN A 67 -6.79 -15.70 28.47
CA ASN A 67 -5.67 -15.67 29.42
C ASN A 67 -5.54 -14.29 30.10
N ASN A 68 -5.56 -13.22 29.31
CA ASN A 68 -5.38 -11.85 29.79
C ASN A 68 -6.32 -10.89 29.06
N VAL A 69 -6.73 -9.86 29.77
CA VAL A 69 -7.43 -8.70 29.21
C VAL A 69 -6.55 -7.48 29.42
N SER A 70 -6.28 -6.75 28.37
CA SER A 70 -5.49 -5.52 28.43
C SER A 70 -6.32 -4.39 27.83
N GLU A 71 -6.19 -3.22 28.41
CA GLU A 71 -6.78 -1.98 27.89
C GLU A 71 -5.66 -1.08 27.37
N ALA A 72 -5.88 -0.47 26.21
CA ALA A 72 -4.93 0.49 25.67
C ALA A 72 -4.97 1.78 26.47
N THR A 73 -3.89 2.12 27.14
CA THR A 73 -3.71 3.42 27.79
C THR A 73 -3.00 4.36 26.82
N LEU A 74 -3.69 5.40 26.39
CA LEU A 74 -3.08 6.42 25.54
C LEU A 74 -2.26 7.38 26.40
N PRO A 75 -1.03 7.76 25.97
CA PRO A 75 -0.26 8.79 26.65
C PRO A 75 -0.97 10.14 26.55
N GLU A 76 -0.73 11.00 27.53
CA GLU A 76 -1.17 12.39 27.45
C GLU A 76 -0.37 13.11 26.35
N VAL A 77 -1.06 14.05 25.66
CA VAL A 77 -0.43 14.88 24.62
C VAL A 77 0.21 16.08 25.30
N ASP A 78 1.37 15.82 25.89
CA ASP A 78 2.18 16.77 26.67
C ASP A 78 3.56 17.04 26.04
N ALA A 79 4.40 17.73 26.78
CA ALA A 79 5.75 18.07 26.31
C ALA A 79 6.64 16.85 26.09
N ASP A 80 6.48 15.80 26.90
CA ASP A 80 7.28 14.58 26.77
C ASP A 80 6.84 13.78 25.53
N PHE A 81 5.54 13.76 25.26
CA PHE A 81 5.00 13.19 24.02
C PHE A 81 5.50 13.97 22.78
N ALA A 82 5.52 15.31 22.83
CA ALA A 82 6.02 16.14 21.75
C ALA A 82 7.53 15.88 21.47
N LYS A 83 8.34 15.72 22.54
CA LYS A 83 9.77 15.37 22.41
C LYS A 83 9.96 13.98 21.80
N ALA A 84 9.14 13.00 22.19
CA ALA A 84 9.18 11.66 21.63
C ALA A 84 8.88 11.64 20.12
N LEU A 85 8.15 12.63 19.61
CA LEU A 85 7.88 12.86 18.18
C LEU A 85 8.91 13.76 17.48
N GLY A 86 10.03 14.10 18.14
CA GLY A 86 11.13 14.87 17.55
C GLY A 86 11.04 16.40 17.74
N ILE A 87 10.10 16.90 18.53
CA ILE A 87 10.02 18.33 18.87
C ILE A 87 10.90 18.59 20.10
N GLU A 88 12.12 19.02 19.88
CA GLU A 88 13.18 19.13 20.91
C GLU A 88 12.76 19.99 22.13
N ASP A 89 12.04 21.09 21.91
CA ASP A 89 11.56 21.99 22.98
C ASP A 89 10.29 21.48 23.67
N GLY A 90 9.68 20.39 23.19
CA GLY A 90 8.45 19.83 23.74
C GLY A 90 7.22 20.70 23.51
N ASP A 91 7.25 21.65 22.58
CA ASP A 91 6.10 22.51 22.26
C ASP A 91 5.00 21.70 21.53
N VAL A 92 3.91 21.47 22.24
CA VAL A 92 2.74 20.76 21.72
C VAL A 92 2.07 21.50 20.56
N ALA A 93 2.13 22.84 20.53
CA ALA A 93 1.56 23.62 19.44
C ALA A 93 2.37 23.41 18.15
N LYS A 94 3.69 23.47 18.23
CA LYS A 94 4.59 23.16 17.11
C LYS A 94 4.39 21.72 16.61
N MET A 95 4.30 20.75 17.53
CA MET A 95 4.00 19.37 17.17
C MET A 95 2.71 19.25 16.34
N ARG A 96 1.64 19.92 16.79
CA ARG A 96 0.35 19.91 16.08
C ARG A 96 0.46 20.55 14.68
N GLU A 97 1.21 21.62 14.56
CA GLU A 97 1.48 22.27 13.26
C GLU A 97 2.26 21.35 12.32
N GLU A 98 3.32 20.69 12.80
CA GLU A 98 4.07 19.71 12.01
C GLU A 98 3.20 18.51 11.58
N VAL A 99 2.43 17.96 12.49
CA VAL A 99 1.48 16.87 12.16
C VAL A 99 0.47 17.34 11.11
N LYS A 100 -0.09 18.54 11.26
CA LYS A 100 -1.04 19.12 10.29
C LYS A 100 -0.39 19.30 8.92
N LYS A 101 0.85 19.81 8.88
CA LYS A 101 1.62 19.97 7.64
C LYS A 101 1.88 18.61 6.97
N ASN A 102 2.27 17.61 7.74
CA ASN A 102 2.55 16.27 7.22
C ASN A 102 1.28 15.59 6.67
N VAL A 103 0.19 15.66 7.43
CA VAL A 103 -1.12 15.14 6.97
C VAL A 103 -1.60 15.90 5.73
N GLY A 104 -1.43 17.22 5.69
CA GLY A 104 -1.77 18.05 4.53
C GLY A 104 -1.04 17.60 3.28
N ARG A 105 0.28 17.41 3.37
CA ARG A 105 1.09 16.90 2.25
C ARG A 105 0.64 15.51 1.77
N GLU A 106 0.34 14.62 2.71
CA GLU A 106 -0.16 13.27 2.36
C GLU A 106 -1.51 13.32 1.65
N VAL A 107 -2.41 14.20 2.10
CA VAL A 107 -3.71 14.41 1.45
C VAL A 107 -3.53 14.98 0.04
N GLU A 108 -2.68 15.99 -0.13
CA GLU A 108 -2.39 16.58 -1.44
C GLU A 108 -1.77 15.55 -2.39
N ARG A 109 -0.83 14.75 -1.91
CA ARG A 109 -0.24 13.63 -2.67
C ARG A 109 -1.31 12.65 -3.14
N ARG A 110 -2.19 12.18 -2.23
CA ARG A 110 -3.26 11.23 -2.58
C ARG A 110 -4.26 11.81 -3.56
N ILE A 111 -4.65 13.06 -3.38
CA ILE A 111 -5.55 13.75 -4.33
C ILE A 111 -4.89 13.84 -5.69
N GLY A 112 -3.60 14.22 -5.74
CA GLY A 112 -2.83 14.27 -6.98
C GLY A 112 -2.78 12.93 -7.70
N GLU A 113 -2.48 11.85 -6.99
CA GLU A 113 -2.45 10.48 -7.54
C GLU A 113 -3.83 10.04 -8.07
N GLN A 114 -4.90 10.24 -7.28
CA GLN A 114 -6.26 9.90 -7.71
C GLN A 114 -6.71 10.72 -8.92
N THR A 115 -6.37 12.00 -8.95
CA THR A 115 -6.67 12.88 -10.09
C THR A 115 -5.93 12.40 -11.33
N LYS A 116 -4.63 12.12 -11.21
CA LYS A 116 -3.80 11.57 -12.29
C LYS A 116 -4.40 10.27 -12.82
N GLU A 117 -4.75 9.35 -11.95
CA GLU A 117 -5.35 8.07 -12.34
C GLU A 117 -6.70 8.24 -13.04
N SER A 118 -7.55 9.15 -12.53
CA SER A 118 -8.85 9.47 -13.14
C SER A 118 -8.69 10.04 -14.54
N VAL A 119 -7.74 10.95 -14.74
CA VAL A 119 -7.41 11.52 -16.04
C VAL A 119 -6.90 10.45 -17.01
N MET A 120 -5.96 9.59 -16.57
CA MET A 120 -5.44 8.50 -17.39
C MET A 120 -6.55 7.51 -17.81
N ASN A 121 -7.45 7.18 -16.90
CA ASN A 121 -8.62 6.34 -17.20
C ASN A 121 -9.58 7.00 -18.17
N ALA A 122 -9.79 8.31 -18.08
CA ALA A 122 -10.62 9.06 -19.01
C ALA A 122 -10.00 9.10 -20.41
N LEU A 123 -8.68 9.31 -20.51
CA LEU A 123 -7.94 9.27 -21.77
C LEU A 123 -8.06 7.91 -22.47
N LEU A 124 -7.88 6.81 -21.71
CA LEU A 124 -8.04 5.46 -22.25
C LEU A 124 -9.46 5.21 -22.79
N LYS A 125 -10.48 5.70 -22.08
CA LYS A 125 -11.88 5.54 -22.51
C LYS A 125 -12.24 6.41 -23.71
N ALA A 126 -11.61 7.58 -23.84
CA ALA A 126 -11.88 8.50 -24.94
C ALA A 126 -11.12 8.13 -26.22
N ALA A 127 -9.99 7.44 -26.10
CA ALA A 127 -9.18 7.03 -27.23
C ALA A 127 -9.72 5.71 -27.80
N ASP A 128 -10.11 5.73 -29.09
CA ASP A 128 -10.40 4.51 -29.86
C ASP A 128 -9.07 3.99 -30.46
N LEU A 129 -8.28 3.34 -29.62
CA LEU A 129 -6.93 2.90 -29.98
C LEU A 129 -6.83 1.37 -29.96
N GLN A 130 -6.43 0.80 -31.09
CA GLN A 130 -6.00 -0.60 -31.15
C GLN A 130 -4.53 -0.69 -30.79
N VAL A 131 -4.23 -1.31 -29.66
CA VAL A 131 -2.87 -1.45 -29.17
C VAL A 131 -2.17 -2.59 -29.94
N PRO A 132 -0.98 -2.36 -30.53
CA PRO A 132 -0.23 -3.42 -31.22
C PRO A 132 0.18 -4.55 -30.28
N VAL A 133 -0.20 -5.77 -30.57
CA VAL A 133 0.09 -6.96 -29.74
C VAL A 133 1.59 -7.16 -29.50
N ALA A 134 2.42 -6.80 -30.47
CA ALA A 134 3.89 -6.89 -30.34
C ALA A 134 4.40 -6.01 -29.19
N LEU A 135 3.91 -4.78 -29.07
CA LEU A 135 4.29 -3.86 -27.99
C LEU A 135 3.77 -4.33 -26.64
N VAL A 136 2.55 -4.90 -26.62
CA VAL A 136 1.99 -5.46 -25.37
C VAL A 136 2.83 -6.62 -24.86
N ASN A 137 3.25 -7.52 -25.74
CA ASN A 137 4.07 -8.67 -25.37
C ASN A 137 5.47 -8.24 -24.87
N GLU A 138 6.08 -7.26 -25.52
CA GLU A 138 7.36 -6.69 -25.07
C GLU A 138 7.25 -6.04 -23.71
N GLU A 139 6.22 -5.24 -23.48
CA GLU A 139 5.95 -4.60 -22.18
C GLU A 139 5.62 -5.62 -21.10
N ALA A 140 4.85 -6.67 -21.40
CA ALA A 140 4.56 -7.74 -20.45
C ALA A 140 5.84 -8.49 -20.02
N ALA A 141 6.76 -8.74 -20.96
CA ALA A 141 8.06 -9.33 -20.66
C ALA A 141 8.92 -8.41 -19.78
N ARG A 142 8.87 -7.08 -20.01
CA ARG A 142 9.55 -6.08 -19.17
C ARG A 142 9.00 -6.08 -17.76
N LEU A 143 7.67 -6.05 -17.58
CA LEU A 143 7.01 -6.12 -16.29
C LEU A 143 7.34 -7.40 -15.51
N ALA A 144 7.36 -8.54 -16.19
CA ALA A 144 7.77 -9.81 -15.58
C ALA A 144 9.21 -9.77 -15.06
N ASN A 145 10.13 -9.17 -15.85
CA ASN A 145 11.53 -9.01 -15.45
C ASN A 145 11.69 -8.01 -14.29
N GLU A 146 10.97 -6.90 -14.30
CA GLU A 146 10.94 -5.93 -13.17
C GLU A 146 10.48 -6.61 -11.88
N MET A 147 9.43 -7.44 -11.94
CA MET A 147 8.94 -8.20 -10.78
C MET A 147 9.98 -9.18 -10.26
N LYS A 148 10.67 -9.94 -11.15
CA LYS A 148 11.75 -10.85 -10.76
C LYS A 148 12.87 -10.10 -10.04
N GLN A 149 13.30 -8.96 -10.56
CA GLN A 149 14.32 -8.12 -9.96
C GLN A 149 13.91 -7.62 -8.57
N ASN A 150 12.67 -7.20 -8.42
CA ASN A 150 12.14 -6.77 -7.11
C ASN A 150 12.17 -7.91 -6.09
N PHE A 151 11.82 -9.13 -6.47
CA PHE A 151 11.92 -10.30 -5.59
C PHE A 151 13.38 -10.62 -5.21
N VAL A 152 14.31 -10.52 -6.15
CA VAL A 152 15.75 -10.71 -5.87
C VAL A 152 16.24 -9.65 -4.87
N ASN A 153 15.85 -8.39 -5.07
CA ASN A 153 16.22 -7.28 -4.17
C ASN A 153 15.64 -7.43 -2.75
N GLN A 154 14.50 -8.14 -2.62
CA GLN A 154 13.88 -8.49 -1.33
C GLN A 154 14.52 -9.73 -0.68
N GLY A 155 15.61 -10.26 -1.24
CA GLY A 155 16.36 -11.39 -0.68
C GLY A 155 15.91 -12.76 -1.17
N MET A 156 14.98 -12.84 -2.13
CA MET A 156 14.57 -14.09 -2.77
C MET A 156 15.45 -14.40 -3.99
N ALA A 157 16.70 -14.85 -3.74
CA ALA A 157 17.70 -15.07 -4.80
C ALA A 157 17.23 -16.03 -5.90
N ASP A 158 16.42 -17.03 -5.57
CA ASP A 158 15.87 -18.01 -6.53
C ASP A 158 14.81 -17.39 -7.47
N ALA A 159 14.30 -16.22 -7.15
CA ALA A 159 13.27 -15.56 -7.94
C ALA A 159 13.75 -15.12 -9.34
N ALA A 160 15.06 -15.01 -9.56
CA ALA A 160 15.63 -14.76 -10.89
C ALA A 160 15.25 -15.83 -11.91
N ASN A 161 15.06 -17.08 -11.45
CA ASN A 161 14.71 -18.23 -12.28
C ASN A 161 13.21 -18.56 -12.31
N LEU A 162 12.38 -17.75 -11.67
CA LEU A 162 10.93 -17.94 -11.68
C LEU A 162 10.39 -17.77 -13.12
N ASP A 163 9.62 -18.76 -13.56
CA ASP A 163 8.86 -18.63 -14.80
C ASP A 163 7.53 -17.96 -14.49
N LEU A 164 7.45 -16.66 -14.81
CA LEU A 164 6.24 -15.87 -14.62
C LEU A 164 5.45 -15.85 -15.93
N PRO A 165 4.21 -16.39 -15.95
CA PRO A 165 3.39 -16.37 -17.14
C PRO A 165 3.12 -14.93 -17.62
N LEU A 166 3.46 -14.60 -18.86
CA LEU A 166 3.28 -13.26 -19.41
C LEU A 166 1.80 -12.82 -19.44
N ASP A 167 0.89 -13.78 -19.49
CA ASP A 167 -0.55 -13.49 -19.46
C ASP A 167 -1.01 -12.75 -18.20
N MET A 168 -0.31 -12.93 -17.08
CA MET A 168 -0.59 -12.20 -15.83
C MET A 168 -0.33 -10.70 -15.96
N PHE A 169 0.52 -10.29 -16.89
CA PHE A 169 0.94 -8.90 -17.09
C PHE A 169 0.26 -8.24 -18.28
N LYS A 170 -0.49 -8.99 -19.10
CA LYS A 170 -1.06 -8.48 -20.36
C LYS A 170 -1.95 -7.26 -20.16
N GLU A 171 -2.88 -7.29 -19.22
CA GLU A 171 -3.80 -6.17 -18.96
C GLU A 171 -3.05 -4.90 -18.56
N GLN A 172 -2.07 -5.04 -17.66
CA GLN A 172 -1.23 -3.94 -17.23
C GLN A 172 -0.34 -3.42 -18.36
N ALA A 173 0.22 -4.32 -19.15
CA ALA A 173 1.04 -4.00 -20.30
C ALA A 173 0.25 -3.25 -21.37
N GLU A 174 -0.94 -3.74 -21.72
CA GLU A 174 -1.84 -3.09 -22.68
C GLU A 174 -2.20 -1.67 -22.24
N ARG A 175 -2.56 -1.52 -20.96
CA ARG A 175 -2.83 -0.20 -20.37
C ARG A 175 -1.63 0.73 -20.47
N ARG A 176 -0.41 0.27 -20.15
CA ARG A 176 0.81 1.09 -20.20
C ARG A 176 1.16 1.51 -21.62
N VAL A 177 1.11 0.57 -22.56
CA VAL A 177 1.38 0.85 -23.99
C VAL A 177 0.35 1.83 -24.54
N ALA A 178 -0.94 1.61 -24.26
CA ALA A 178 -2.01 2.50 -24.70
C ALA A 178 -1.80 3.94 -24.19
N LEU A 179 -1.55 4.10 -22.90
CA LEU A 179 -1.27 5.41 -22.30
C LEU A 179 -0.01 6.05 -22.89
N GLY A 180 1.04 5.28 -23.09
CA GLY A 180 2.28 5.77 -23.71
C GLY A 180 2.05 6.34 -25.11
N LEU A 181 1.29 5.63 -25.94
CA LEU A 181 0.94 6.08 -27.30
C LEU A 181 0.05 7.33 -27.29
N ILE A 182 -0.97 7.36 -26.42
CA ILE A 182 -1.88 8.51 -26.26
C ILE A 182 -1.12 9.75 -25.80
N LEU A 183 -0.29 9.60 -24.75
CA LEU A 183 0.48 10.71 -24.19
C LEU A 183 1.53 11.22 -25.18
N ALA A 184 2.26 10.33 -25.86
CA ALA A 184 3.21 10.72 -26.89
C ALA A 184 2.52 11.56 -27.99
N LYS A 185 1.32 11.14 -28.43
CA LYS A 185 0.55 11.87 -29.42
C LYS A 185 0.07 13.23 -28.91
N LEU A 186 -0.42 13.29 -27.67
CA LEU A 186 -0.84 14.56 -27.05
C LEU A 186 0.33 15.53 -26.90
N VAL A 187 1.48 15.04 -26.48
CA VAL A 187 2.71 15.85 -26.32
C VAL A 187 3.14 16.42 -27.69
N GLU A 188 3.16 15.59 -28.73
CA GLU A 188 3.53 15.98 -30.08
C GLU A 188 2.57 17.03 -30.66
N GLU A 189 1.25 16.76 -30.61
CA GLU A 189 0.24 17.65 -31.20
C GLU A 189 0.12 19.00 -30.49
N ASN A 190 0.26 18.99 -29.17
CA ASN A 190 0.14 20.22 -28.36
C ASN A 190 1.49 20.88 -28.09
N LYS A 191 2.59 20.30 -28.57
CA LYS A 191 3.99 20.80 -28.35
C LYS A 191 4.24 21.07 -26.86
N LEU A 192 3.89 20.07 -26.04
CA LEU A 192 4.05 20.15 -24.59
C LEU A 192 5.52 19.88 -24.23
N GLU A 193 6.26 20.96 -23.98
CA GLU A 193 7.62 20.89 -23.46
C GLU A 193 7.62 21.41 -22.02
N PRO A 194 8.25 20.72 -21.07
CA PRO A 194 8.36 21.20 -19.71
C PRO A 194 9.24 22.46 -19.68
N THR A 195 8.82 23.47 -18.94
CA THR A 195 9.68 24.64 -18.70
C THR A 195 10.69 24.33 -17.59
N GLU A 196 11.83 25.05 -17.59
CA GLU A 196 12.83 24.90 -16.54
C GLU A 196 12.24 25.13 -15.13
N ASP A 197 11.29 26.05 -14.99
CA ASP A 197 10.65 26.33 -13.71
C ASP A 197 9.74 25.19 -13.24
N GLN A 198 9.08 24.51 -14.19
CA GLN A 198 8.29 23.31 -13.86
C GLN A 198 9.20 22.16 -13.40
N ILE A 199 10.32 21.94 -14.08
CA ILE A 199 11.30 20.93 -13.68
C ILE A 199 11.85 21.25 -12.28
N LYS A 200 12.21 22.54 -12.03
CA LYS A 200 12.68 22.98 -10.70
C LYS A 200 11.63 22.73 -9.61
N ALA A 201 10.37 23.03 -9.90
CA ALA A 201 9.28 22.81 -8.93
C ALA A 201 9.10 21.32 -8.60
N VAL A 202 9.19 20.44 -9.59
CA VAL A 202 9.09 18.99 -9.37
C VAL A 202 10.27 18.48 -8.53
N VAL A 203 11.50 18.87 -8.88
CA VAL A 203 12.70 18.49 -8.13
C VAL A 203 12.66 19.02 -6.69
N ALA A 204 12.23 20.26 -6.49
CA ALA A 204 12.11 20.86 -5.16
C ALA A 204 11.06 20.12 -4.30
N ASN A 205 9.89 19.83 -4.85
CA ASN A 205 8.84 19.05 -4.18
C ASN A 205 9.32 17.64 -3.78
N PHE A 206 10.08 17.00 -4.65
CA PHE A 206 10.66 15.69 -4.35
C PHE A 206 11.70 15.78 -3.22
N ALA A 207 12.55 16.80 -3.28
CA ALA A 207 13.61 17.06 -2.30
C ALA A 207 13.07 17.36 -0.90
N GLU A 208 11.89 17.98 -0.76
CA GLU A 208 11.27 18.30 0.54
C GLU A 208 11.03 17.06 1.44
N SER A 209 11.06 15.85 0.87
CA SER A 209 10.88 14.59 1.61
C SER A 209 12.18 14.09 2.28
N TYR A 210 13.31 14.71 2.02
CA TYR A 210 14.63 14.31 2.50
C TYR A 210 15.12 15.24 3.63
N GLU A 211 16.03 14.72 4.45
CA GLU A 211 16.63 15.49 5.55
C GLU A 211 17.42 16.72 5.07
N ASP A 212 18.13 16.58 3.94
CA ASP A 212 18.81 17.67 3.25
C ASP A 212 18.26 17.84 1.84
N PRO A 213 17.23 18.68 1.65
CA PRO A 213 16.65 18.97 0.34
C PRO A 213 17.65 19.53 -0.67
N GLN A 214 18.64 20.31 -0.19
CA GLN A 214 19.60 20.95 -1.08
C GLN A 214 20.54 19.92 -1.72
N GLU A 215 21.00 18.93 -0.96
CA GLU A 215 21.84 17.86 -1.48
C GLU A 215 21.14 17.09 -2.61
N VAL A 216 19.82 16.83 -2.45
CA VAL A 216 19.03 16.16 -3.47
C VAL A 216 18.89 17.01 -4.73
N ILE A 217 18.62 18.31 -4.58
CA ILE A 217 18.54 19.26 -5.69
C ILE A 217 19.86 19.28 -6.46
N ASP A 218 20.97 19.44 -5.75
CA ASP A 218 22.32 19.51 -6.34
C ASP A 218 22.66 18.20 -7.08
N TRP A 219 22.24 17.05 -6.52
CA TRP A 219 22.42 15.76 -7.16
C TRP A 219 21.68 15.66 -8.50
N TYR A 220 20.44 16.15 -8.57
CA TYR A 220 19.66 16.16 -9.82
C TYR A 220 20.30 17.06 -10.88
N TYR A 221 20.78 18.25 -10.47
CA TYR A 221 21.38 19.22 -11.40
C TYR A 221 22.84 18.94 -11.76
N ALA A 222 23.53 18.05 -11.03
CA ALA A 222 24.90 17.65 -11.36
C ALA A 222 25.00 16.94 -12.73
N GLU A 223 23.92 16.33 -13.21
CA GLU A 223 23.91 15.55 -14.44
C GLU A 223 22.57 15.68 -15.18
N PRO A 224 22.54 16.28 -16.39
CA PRO A 224 21.31 16.53 -17.14
C PRO A 224 20.45 15.31 -17.41
N SER A 225 21.07 14.12 -17.50
CA SER A 225 20.36 12.84 -17.71
C SER A 225 19.40 12.49 -16.56
N ARG A 226 19.70 12.97 -15.34
CA ARG A 226 18.86 12.74 -14.14
C ARG A 226 17.56 13.54 -14.16
N LEU A 227 17.53 14.64 -14.88
CA LEU A 227 16.35 15.47 -15.05
C LEU A 227 15.33 14.92 -16.07
N GLN A 228 15.66 13.79 -16.75
CA GLN A 228 14.75 13.14 -17.68
C GLN A 228 13.73 12.22 -16.98
N GLY A 229 13.90 11.94 -15.70
CA GLY A 229 13.04 11.06 -14.91
C GLY A 229 11.92 11.74 -14.11
N PRO A 230 12.11 12.96 -13.59
CA PRO A 230 11.07 13.71 -12.85
C PRO A 230 9.87 14.12 -13.68
#